data_9cd3c09128b0f86257ae2f059d0a1c53
#
_entry.id   9cd3c09128b0f86257ae2f059d0a1c53
#
_cell.length_a   1.000
_cell.length_b   1.000
_cell.length_c   1.000
_cell.angle_alpha   90.00
_cell.angle_beta   90.00
_cell.angle_gamma   90.00
#
_symmetry.space_group_name_H-M   'P 1'
#
loop_
_entity.id
_entity.type
_entity.pdbx_description
1 polymer ?
#
loop_
_entity_poly.entity_id
_entity_poly.type
_entity_poly.pdbx_seq_one_letter_code
_entity_poly.pdbx_strand_id
1 'polypeptide(L)'
;MNRLERIQESFTKKSTPSFEIGDTVRVHVKVVEGEKERIQVFEGAVIARKGLLNTETFTVRKVSYGVGVERIFPLHSPIVTRVEVMRQGKVRRAKLYYLRGKKGKFAKVEDREFVASVKGQAGASRKAESTGEPTGAASASKP
;
A
#
# COMPACT_ATOMS: atom_id res chain seq x y z
N MET A 1 -19.09 -23.70 -13.79
CA MET A 1 -19.20 -22.94 -12.51
C MET A 1 -20.19 -23.62 -11.61
N ASN A 2 -19.75 -24.03 -10.42
CA ASN A 2 -20.58 -24.73 -9.46
C ASN A 2 -21.59 -23.73 -8.83
N ARG A 3 -22.77 -24.20 -8.38
CA ARG A 3 -23.78 -23.35 -7.72
C ARG A 3 -23.20 -22.60 -6.50
N LEU A 4 -22.32 -23.24 -5.75
CA LEU A 4 -21.61 -22.63 -4.63
C LEU A 4 -20.69 -21.49 -5.06
N GLU A 5 -19.98 -21.62 -6.16
CA GLU A 5 -19.08 -20.58 -6.67
C GLU A 5 -19.84 -19.31 -7.07
N ARG A 6 -21.01 -19.45 -7.69
CA ARG A 6 -21.88 -18.31 -8.02
C ARG A 6 -22.35 -17.54 -6.78
N ILE A 7 -22.69 -18.28 -5.72
CA ILE A 7 -23.09 -17.66 -4.45
C ILE A 7 -21.90 -16.96 -3.82
N GLN A 8 -20.72 -17.57 -3.84
CA GLN A 8 -19.51 -16.97 -3.31
C GLN A 8 -19.08 -15.70 -4.07
N GLU A 9 -19.24 -15.68 -5.39
CA GLU A 9 -19.00 -14.49 -6.20
C GLU A 9 -19.90 -13.32 -5.83
N SER A 10 -21.17 -13.59 -5.49
CA SER A 10 -22.10 -12.53 -5.10
C SER A 10 -21.70 -11.80 -3.83
N PHE A 11 -20.96 -12.47 -2.92
CA PHE A 11 -20.41 -11.88 -1.70
C PHE A 11 -19.01 -11.27 -1.86
N THR A 12 -18.42 -11.40 -3.04
CA THR A 12 -17.10 -10.84 -3.31
C THR A 12 -17.20 -9.35 -3.56
N LYS A 13 -16.37 -8.54 -2.91
CA LYS A 13 -16.28 -7.10 -3.17
C LYS A 13 -15.81 -6.87 -4.61
N LYS A 14 -16.53 -6.04 -5.36
CA LYS A 14 -16.19 -5.68 -6.75
C LYS A 14 -14.90 -4.88 -6.87
N SER A 15 -14.55 -4.11 -5.82
CA SER A 15 -13.33 -3.32 -5.77
C SER A 15 -12.46 -3.83 -4.62
N THR A 16 -11.48 -4.64 -4.96
CA THR A 16 -10.45 -5.11 -4.02
C THR A 16 -9.14 -4.38 -4.30
N PRO A 17 -8.44 -3.93 -3.25
CA PRO A 17 -7.13 -3.31 -3.42
C PRO A 17 -6.14 -4.34 -3.98
N SER A 18 -5.34 -3.90 -4.95
CA SER A 18 -4.25 -4.72 -5.50
C SER A 18 -3.03 -4.56 -4.61
N PHE A 19 -2.64 -5.61 -3.90
CA PHE A 19 -1.41 -5.70 -3.12
C PHE A 19 -0.84 -7.11 -3.21
N GLU A 20 0.46 -7.21 -3.03
CA GLU A 20 1.20 -8.47 -3.09
C GLU A 20 1.71 -8.88 -1.70
N ILE A 21 2.19 -10.12 -1.60
CA ILE A 21 2.86 -10.60 -0.39
C ILE A 21 4.21 -9.90 -0.28
N GLY A 22 4.53 -9.41 0.92
CA GLY A 22 5.71 -8.60 1.19
C GLY A 22 5.43 -7.09 1.23
N ASP A 23 4.32 -6.64 0.67
CA ASP A 23 3.95 -5.24 0.72
C ASP A 23 3.66 -4.78 2.15
N THR A 24 4.06 -3.56 2.45
CA THR A 24 3.64 -2.89 3.69
C THR A 24 2.33 -2.18 3.43
N VAL A 25 1.29 -2.63 4.12
CA VAL A 25 -0.07 -2.13 3.96
C VAL A 25 -0.59 -1.49 5.24
N ARG A 26 -1.48 -0.53 5.06
CA ARG A 26 -2.26 0.09 6.13
C ARG A 26 -3.71 -0.35 5.98
N VAL A 27 -4.19 -1.16 6.93
CA VAL A 27 -5.55 -1.71 6.93
C VAL A 27 -6.43 -0.90 7.86
N HIS A 28 -7.48 -0.31 7.33
CA HIS A 28 -8.50 0.42 8.08
C HIS A 28 -9.61 -0.55 8.48
N VAL A 29 -9.71 -0.82 9.76
CA VAL A 29 -10.65 -1.78 10.34
C VAL A 29 -11.71 -1.04 11.11
N LYS A 30 -12.98 -1.31 10.79
CA LYS A 30 -14.11 -0.81 11.54
C LYS A 30 -14.27 -1.65 12.82
N VAL A 31 -14.19 -1.00 13.96
CA VAL A 31 -14.40 -1.62 15.26
C VAL A 31 -15.68 -1.05 15.84
N VAL A 32 -16.59 -1.91 16.23
CA VAL A 32 -17.85 -1.54 16.89
C VAL A 32 -17.71 -1.88 18.37
N GLU A 33 -17.81 -0.86 19.21
CA GLU A 33 -17.74 -1.00 20.66
C GLU A 33 -19.03 -0.45 21.28
N GLY A 34 -19.99 -1.36 21.52
CA GLY A 34 -21.33 -0.97 21.97
C GLY A 34 -22.07 -0.17 20.87
N GLU A 35 -22.47 1.06 21.19
CA GLU A 35 -23.13 1.96 20.24
C GLU A 35 -22.17 2.80 19.39
N LYS A 36 -20.87 2.78 19.68
CA LYS A 36 -19.87 3.59 19.02
C LYS A 36 -19.10 2.77 17.97
N GLU A 37 -18.94 3.39 16.81
CA GLU A 37 -18.11 2.86 15.73
C GLU A 37 -16.83 3.69 15.61
N ARG A 38 -15.70 3.02 15.53
CA ARG A 38 -14.41 3.69 15.25
C ARG A 38 -13.61 2.94 14.22
N ILE A 39 -12.76 3.66 13.49
CA ILE A 39 -11.82 3.07 12.55
C ILE A 39 -10.47 2.90 13.26
N GLN A 40 -9.99 1.67 13.33
CA GLN A 40 -8.67 1.33 13.82
C GLN A 40 -7.75 1.05 12.66
N VAL A 41 -6.58 1.67 12.65
CA VAL A 41 -5.57 1.47 11.61
C VAL A 41 -4.55 0.43 12.07
N PHE A 42 -4.33 -0.59 11.24
CA PHE A 42 -3.30 -1.60 11.47
C PHE A 42 -2.30 -1.57 10.31
N GLU A 43 -1.07 -1.14 10.59
CA GLU A 43 -0.01 -1.03 9.59
C GLU A 43 1.02 -2.14 9.78
N GLY A 44 1.39 -2.82 8.69
CA GLY A 44 2.38 -3.88 8.74
C GLY A 44 2.64 -4.53 7.39
N ALA A 45 3.52 -5.52 7.37
CA ALA A 45 3.85 -6.27 6.17
C ALA A 45 2.90 -7.45 5.97
N VAL A 46 2.45 -7.68 4.75
CA VAL A 46 1.65 -8.84 4.36
C VAL A 46 2.55 -10.07 4.30
N ILE A 47 2.33 -11.03 5.19
CA ILE A 47 3.15 -12.24 5.27
C ILE A 47 2.55 -13.45 4.58
N ALA A 48 1.25 -13.49 4.41
CA ALA A 48 0.57 -14.60 3.75
C ALA A 48 -0.78 -14.16 3.17
N ARG A 49 -1.20 -14.82 2.12
CA ARG A 49 -2.53 -14.71 1.51
C ARG A 49 -3.06 -16.13 1.28
N LYS A 50 -4.30 -16.39 1.63
CA LYS A 50 -4.94 -17.71 1.57
C LYS A 50 -6.39 -17.59 1.14
N GLY A 51 -6.93 -18.68 0.57
CA GLY A 51 -8.33 -18.79 0.17
C GLY A 51 -8.59 -18.28 -1.23
N LEU A 52 -9.82 -18.43 -1.65
CA LEU A 52 -10.33 -18.01 -2.95
C LEU A 52 -11.69 -17.34 -2.76
N LEU A 53 -12.02 -16.42 -3.66
CA LEU A 53 -13.30 -15.72 -3.65
C LEU A 53 -13.58 -15.07 -2.28
N ASN A 54 -14.80 -15.23 -1.75
CA ASN A 54 -15.22 -14.60 -0.50
C ASN A 54 -14.47 -15.10 0.74
N THR A 55 -13.82 -16.28 0.68
CA THR A 55 -13.04 -16.85 1.79
C THR A 55 -11.60 -16.37 1.82
N GLU A 56 -11.23 -15.48 0.90
CA GLU A 56 -9.89 -14.96 0.81
C GLU A 56 -9.50 -14.14 2.04
N THR A 57 -8.37 -14.51 2.65
CA THR A 57 -7.82 -13.85 3.83
C THR A 57 -6.35 -13.51 3.63
N PHE A 58 -5.91 -12.41 4.23
CA PHE A 58 -4.51 -12.02 4.26
C PHE A 58 -4.05 -11.77 5.70
N THR A 59 -2.81 -12.11 5.96
CA THR A 59 -2.20 -11.95 7.29
C THR A 59 -1.21 -10.81 7.24
N VAL A 60 -1.38 -9.85 8.13
CA VAL A 60 -0.49 -8.70 8.28
C VAL A 60 0.28 -8.83 9.60
N ARG A 61 1.60 -8.65 9.53
CA ARG A 61 2.50 -8.66 10.68
C ARG A 61 3.09 -7.28 10.91
N LYS A 62 3.05 -6.83 12.14
CA LYS A 62 3.78 -5.64 12.60
C LYS A 62 4.64 -5.98 13.82
N VAL A 63 5.67 -5.22 14.05
CA VAL A 63 6.44 -5.26 15.29
C VAL A 63 6.08 -4.03 16.11
N SER A 64 5.56 -4.24 17.30
CA SER A 64 5.16 -3.19 18.23
C SER A 64 5.89 -3.41 19.54
N TYR A 65 6.68 -2.42 19.97
CA TYR A 65 7.48 -2.50 21.19
C TYR A 65 8.35 -3.76 21.31
N GLY A 66 8.95 -4.20 20.19
CA GLY A 66 9.77 -5.41 20.14
C GLY A 66 8.99 -6.72 20.04
N VAL A 67 7.66 -6.70 20.13
CA VAL A 67 6.79 -7.86 20.02
C VAL A 67 6.18 -7.91 18.62
N GLY A 68 6.28 -9.06 17.97
CA GLY A 68 5.64 -9.31 16.67
C GLY A 68 4.15 -9.63 16.86
N VAL A 69 3.29 -8.82 16.29
CA VAL A 69 1.84 -9.00 16.31
C VAL A 69 1.36 -9.33 14.90
N GLU A 70 0.59 -10.40 14.78
CA GLU A 70 -0.02 -10.83 13.52
C GLU A 70 -1.54 -10.76 13.61
N ARG A 71 -2.15 -10.30 12.54
CA ARG A 71 -3.60 -10.23 12.44
C ARG A 71 -4.06 -10.73 11.07
N ILE A 72 -5.09 -11.58 11.07
CA ILE A 72 -5.69 -12.13 9.85
C ILE A 72 -6.91 -11.30 9.51
N PHE A 73 -6.99 -10.85 8.28
CA PHE A 73 -8.09 -10.05 7.77
C PHE A 73 -8.76 -10.77 6.60
N PRO A 74 -10.09 -11.00 6.64
CA PRO A 74 -10.82 -11.44 5.47
C PRO A 74 -10.96 -10.27 4.49
N LEU A 75 -10.53 -10.50 3.24
CA LEU A 75 -10.43 -9.45 2.22
C LEU A 75 -11.79 -8.82 1.87
N HIS A 76 -12.82 -9.67 1.77
CA HIS A 76 -14.15 -9.27 1.34
C HIS A 76 -15.09 -8.87 2.50
N SER A 77 -14.60 -8.91 3.74
CA SER A 77 -15.39 -8.53 4.91
C SER A 77 -15.73 -7.03 4.92
N PRO A 78 -16.95 -6.65 5.33
CA PRO A 78 -17.34 -5.25 5.52
C PRO A 78 -16.55 -4.56 6.64
N ILE A 79 -15.96 -5.33 7.56
CA ILE A 79 -15.11 -4.82 8.66
C ILE A 79 -13.85 -4.16 8.11
N VAL A 80 -13.28 -4.67 7.00
CA VAL A 80 -12.16 -4.06 6.31
C VAL A 80 -12.70 -2.96 5.39
N THR A 81 -12.55 -1.71 5.82
CA THR A 81 -13.09 -0.56 5.09
C THR A 81 -12.17 -0.21 3.90
N ARG A 82 -10.86 -0.13 4.16
CA ARG A 82 -9.88 0.27 3.16
C ARG A 82 -8.53 -0.37 3.44
N VAL A 83 -7.80 -0.71 2.39
CA VAL A 83 -6.41 -1.15 2.45
C VAL A 83 -5.59 -0.25 1.55
N GLU A 84 -4.55 0.36 2.11
CA GLU A 84 -3.62 1.24 1.39
C GLU A 84 -2.25 0.56 1.33
N VAL A 85 -1.64 0.56 0.15
CA VAL A 85 -0.27 0.07 -0.02
C VAL A 85 0.67 1.24 0.22
N MET A 86 1.49 1.13 1.26
CA MET A 86 2.47 2.16 1.65
C MET A 86 3.81 1.95 0.95
N ARG A 87 4.23 0.68 0.85
CA ARG A 87 5.49 0.28 0.21
C ARG A 87 5.33 -1.07 -0.44
N GLN A 88 5.93 -1.22 -1.59
CA GLN A 88 5.99 -2.51 -2.27
C GLN A 88 7.22 -3.28 -1.82
N GLY A 89 7.03 -4.54 -1.44
CA GLY A 89 8.09 -5.41 -0.98
C GLY A 89 8.64 -6.32 -2.07
N LYS A 90 9.97 -6.54 -2.06
CA LYS A 90 10.62 -7.52 -2.92
C LYS A 90 10.77 -8.84 -2.18
N VAL A 91 10.01 -9.83 -2.55
CA VAL A 91 10.05 -11.16 -1.91
C VAL A 91 10.15 -12.28 -2.94
N ARG A 92 10.77 -13.39 -2.53
CA ARG A 92 10.96 -14.58 -3.36
C ARG A 92 10.06 -15.76 -2.94
N ARG A 93 9.29 -15.60 -1.87
CA ARG A 93 8.46 -16.66 -1.28
C ARG A 93 7.02 -16.21 -1.18
N ALA A 94 6.11 -17.15 -1.39
CA ALA A 94 4.67 -16.90 -1.28
C ALA A 94 4.17 -16.81 0.19
N LYS A 95 4.97 -17.21 1.16
CA LYS A 95 4.65 -17.10 2.59
C LYS A 95 5.91 -16.72 3.36
N LEU A 96 5.81 -15.67 4.17
CA LEU A 96 6.94 -15.05 4.85
C LEU A 96 6.98 -15.40 6.35
N TYR A 97 6.65 -16.65 6.70
CA TYR A 97 6.64 -17.07 8.12
C TYR A 97 8.02 -17.04 8.78
N TYR A 98 9.09 -17.06 8.00
CA TYR A 98 10.45 -16.91 8.52
C TYR A 98 10.69 -15.58 9.24
N LEU A 99 9.87 -14.55 8.97
CA LEU A 99 9.96 -13.26 9.66
C LEU A 99 9.62 -13.36 11.15
N ARG A 100 8.92 -14.42 11.57
CA ARG A 100 8.59 -14.66 12.98
C ARG A 100 9.83 -14.81 13.85
N GLY A 101 10.87 -15.46 13.31
CA GLY A 101 12.17 -15.67 13.99
C GLY A 101 13.15 -14.50 13.83
N LYS A 102 12.82 -13.48 13.06
CA LYS A 102 13.70 -12.36 12.80
C LYS A 102 13.38 -11.18 13.73
N LYS A 103 14.44 -10.50 14.21
CA LYS A 103 14.32 -9.33 15.10
C LYS A 103 15.06 -8.12 14.48
N GLY A 104 14.67 -6.92 14.88
CA GLY A 104 15.31 -5.69 14.49
C GLY A 104 15.30 -5.43 12.97
N LYS A 105 16.43 -5.06 12.41
CA LYS A 105 16.59 -4.73 10.99
C LYS A 105 16.19 -5.89 10.05
N PHE A 106 16.45 -7.13 10.44
CA PHE A 106 16.17 -8.32 9.64
C PHE A 106 14.69 -8.73 9.63
N ALA A 107 13.85 -8.11 10.45
CA ALA A 107 12.40 -8.32 10.45
C ALA A 107 11.67 -7.47 9.41
N LYS A 108 12.38 -6.57 8.73
CA LYS A 108 11.81 -5.75 7.65
C LYS A 108 11.97 -6.47 6.31
N VAL A 109 10.97 -6.33 5.46
CA VAL A 109 11.02 -6.77 4.06
C VAL A 109 11.78 -5.69 3.27
N GLU A 110 12.61 -6.10 2.32
CA GLU A 110 13.29 -5.18 1.42
C GLU A 110 12.28 -4.50 0.50
N ASP A 111 12.42 -3.21 0.32
CA ASP A 111 11.57 -2.44 -0.58
C ASP A 111 11.90 -2.81 -2.04
N ARG A 112 10.86 -2.93 -2.88
CA ARG A 112 11.04 -3.07 -4.33
C ARG A 112 11.44 -1.70 -4.87
N GLU A 113 12.65 -1.57 -5.38
CA GLU A 113 13.03 -0.39 -6.14
C GLU A 113 12.11 -0.28 -7.36
N PHE A 114 11.37 0.80 -7.44
CA PHE A 114 10.55 1.12 -8.58
C PHE A 114 11.51 1.57 -9.68
N VAL A 115 11.94 0.63 -10.52
CA VAL A 115 12.44 1.01 -11.84
C VAL A 115 11.23 1.54 -12.58
N ALA A 116 11.04 2.87 -12.51
CA ALA A 116 10.07 3.56 -13.32
C ALA A 116 10.42 3.21 -14.78
N SER A 117 9.66 2.28 -15.33
CA SER A 117 9.68 1.99 -16.75
C SER A 117 9.11 3.23 -17.41
N VAL A 118 10.00 4.16 -17.75
CA VAL A 118 9.75 5.28 -18.64
C VAL A 118 9.50 4.66 -20.01
N LYS A 119 8.31 4.16 -20.23
CA LYS A 119 7.78 3.91 -21.56
C LYS A 119 7.11 5.19 -22.03
N GLY A 120 7.86 5.96 -22.80
CA GLY A 120 7.42 6.70 -23.95
C GLY A 120 6.36 7.77 -23.77
N GLN A 121 6.83 8.99 -23.55
CA GLN A 121 6.28 10.10 -24.31
C GLN A 121 7.45 10.99 -24.75
N ALA A 122 8.11 10.53 -25.81
CA ALA A 122 8.84 11.40 -26.70
C ALA A 122 7.80 12.06 -27.62
N GLY A 123 7.74 13.34 -27.61
CA GLY A 123 6.97 14.06 -28.62
C GLY A 123 6.69 15.50 -28.27
N ALA A 124 7.55 16.36 -28.79
CA ALA A 124 7.26 17.74 -29.19
C ALA A 124 7.05 18.76 -28.06
N SER A 125 7.92 19.68 -27.86
CA SER A 125 8.08 20.83 -28.74
C SER A 125 9.32 21.62 -28.33
N ARG A 126 10.25 21.70 -29.23
CA ARG A 126 11.26 22.73 -29.31
C ARG A 126 10.65 24.00 -29.94
N LYS A 127 11.11 25.14 -29.45
CA LYS A 127 11.20 26.45 -30.14
C LYS A 127 10.49 27.53 -29.32
N ALA A 128 11.05 28.65 -28.95
CA ALA A 128 12.01 29.54 -29.53
C ALA A 128 12.53 30.43 -28.41
N GLU A 129 13.80 30.68 -28.34
CA GLU A 129 14.53 31.88 -28.85
C GLU A 129 13.97 33.19 -28.25
N SER A 130 14.69 33.90 -27.55
CA SER A 130 15.94 34.62 -27.60
C SER A 130 15.70 36.09 -27.18
N THR A 131 16.62 36.60 -26.46
CA THR A 131 17.16 37.98 -26.58
C THR A 131 16.41 39.08 -25.83
N GLY A 132 17.16 39.73 -24.94
CA GLY A 132 16.89 41.10 -24.55
C GLY A 132 17.29 41.46 -23.12
N GLU A 133 18.57 41.49 -22.81
CA GLU A 133 19.15 42.53 -21.94
C GLU A 133 19.36 43.77 -22.80
N PRO A 134 19.54 45.00 -22.34
CA PRO A 134 20.07 45.40 -21.06
C PRO A 134 19.55 46.76 -20.47
N THR A 135 20.04 47.07 -19.28
CA THR A 135 20.58 48.38 -18.82
C THR A 135 19.63 49.49 -18.39
N GLY A 136 19.98 50.04 -17.23
CA GLY A 136 19.74 51.42 -16.86
C GLY A 136 19.16 51.58 -15.47
N ALA A 137 19.94 51.64 -14.47
CA ALA A 137 20.63 52.75 -13.84
C ALA A 137 19.72 53.77 -13.12
N ALA A 138 20.02 53.84 -11.85
CA ALA A 138 20.17 55.05 -11.04
C ALA A 138 18.91 55.73 -10.45
N SER A 139 18.95 55.81 -9.22
CA SER A 139 19.21 56.87 -8.22
C SER A 139 17.97 57.29 -7.43
N ALA A 140 18.12 57.14 -6.13
CA ALA A 140 18.19 58.18 -5.09
C ALA A 140 16.90 58.97 -4.87
N SER A 141 16.35 59.04 -3.73
CA SER A 141 16.75 59.70 -2.51
C SER A 141 15.53 59.78 -1.56
N LYS A 142 15.85 59.65 -0.31
CA LYS A 142 15.08 60.13 0.84
C LYS A 142 14.80 61.64 0.74
N PRO A 143 13.90 62.20 1.53
CA PRO A 143 13.84 62.06 2.98
C PRO A 143 12.61 61.41 3.54
#